data_dd898ddf847b8450d68192a0da3f50c8
#
_entry.id   dd898ddf847b8450d68192a0da3f50c8
#
_cell.length_a   1.000
_cell.length_b   1.000
_cell.length_c   1.000
_cell.angle_alpha   90.00
_cell.angle_beta   90.00
_cell.angle_gamma   90.00
#
_symmetry.space_group_name_H-M   'P 1'
#
loop_
_entity.id
_entity.type
_entity.pdbx_description
1 polymer ?
#
loop_
_entity_poly.entity_id
_entity_poly.type
_entity_poly.pdbx_seq_one_letter_code
_entity_poly.pdbx_strand_id
1 'polypeptide(L)'
;VSVWYTTREQVKAALDSVETARNNGQVDRAIAAATAAIEGRLHRRFYPWTGTRYFDWPNGQRARPWRLRLDADELISVTALSSGGVTIAPTDYFLRPYGGPPYNRVEIDLDSSAVFGGGSTHQRDVTITGVWGYRNDESPAGALAEALDASETAVDVTDSATIGVGHILRINTERMIVTGKTATDTGQNLGGNLTASVADVT
;
A
#
# COMPACT_ATOMS: atom_id res chain seq x y z
N VAL A 1 10.44 -0.72 7.43
CA VAL A 1 9.48 -0.88 8.56
C VAL A 1 8.43 -1.88 8.15
N SER A 2 8.10 -2.84 9.05
CA SER A 2 7.03 -3.81 8.78
C SER A 2 5.68 -3.14 8.98
N VAL A 3 4.81 -3.23 8.00
CA VAL A 3 3.42 -2.77 8.10
C VAL A 3 2.62 -3.77 8.93
N TRP A 4 1.67 -3.28 9.71
CA TRP A 4 0.82 -4.10 10.58
C TRP A 4 -0.61 -4.18 10.03
N TYR A 5 -1.29 -5.31 10.24
CA TYR A 5 -2.68 -5.52 9.82
C TYR A 5 -3.70 -5.15 10.91
N THR A 6 -3.23 -4.75 12.07
CA THR A 6 -4.05 -4.24 13.17
C THR A 6 -3.25 -3.23 13.98
N THR A 7 -3.90 -2.44 14.80
CA THR A 7 -3.23 -1.48 15.66
C THR A 7 -2.99 -2.03 17.05
N ARG A 8 -2.03 -1.43 17.76
CA ARG A 8 -1.76 -1.75 19.17
C ARG A 8 -3.00 -1.56 20.02
N GLU A 9 -3.73 -0.49 19.81
CA GLU A 9 -4.93 -0.13 20.55
C GLU A 9 -6.04 -1.16 20.33
N GLN A 10 -6.26 -1.61 19.09
CA GLN A 10 -7.24 -2.66 18.78
C GLN A 10 -6.92 -3.98 19.46
N VAL A 11 -5.65 -4.40 19.49
CA VAL A 11 -5.23 -5.62 20.17
C VAL A 11 -5.45 -5.50 21.68
N LYS A 12 -5.07 -4.37 22.28
CA LYS A 12 -5.27 -4.13 23.70
C LYS A 12 -6.74 -4.11 24.09
N ALA A 13 -7.57 -3.44 23.29
CA ALA A 13 -9.02 -3.41 23.49
C ALA A 13 -9.63 -4.83 23.41
N ALA A 14 -9.19 -5.64 22.45
CA ALA A 14 -9.66 -7.03 22.31
C ALA A 14 -9.25 -7.94 23.49
N LEU A 15 -8.14 -7.62 24.15
CA LEU A 15 -7.66 -8.35 25.33
C LEU A 15 -8.20 -7.78 26.65
N ASP A 16 -9.09 -6.77 26.61
CA ASP A 16 -9.58 -6.04 27.80
C ASP A 16 -8.42 -5.57 28.70
N SER A 17 -7.31 -5.20 28.07
CA SER A 17 -6.08 -4.79 28.76
C SER A 17 -6.07 -3.28 28.92
N VAL A 18 -5.77 -2.82 30.14
CA VAL A 18 -5.58 -1.39 30.40
C VAL A 18 -4.46 -0.84 29.52
N GLU A 19 -4.71 0.32 28.93
CA GLU A 19 -3.76 0.93 28.01
C GLU A 19 -2.56 1.54 28.76
N THR A 20 -1.61 0.68 29.09
CA THR A 20 -0.34 1.06 29.73
C THR A 20 0.82 0.84 28.77
N ALA A 21 1.87 1.64 28.90
CA ALA A 21 3.08 1.48 28.08
C ALA A 21 3.85 0.18 28.36
N ARG A 22 3.59 -0.48 29.49
CA ARG A 22 4.36 -1.62 30.01
C ARG A 22 4.45 -2.78 29.04
N ASN A 23 3.36 -3.08 28.32
CA ASN A 23 3.28 -4.24 27.43
C ASN A 23 3.38 -3.88 25.92
N ASN A 24 3.61 -2.61 25.60
CA ASN A 24 3.63 -2.14 24.21
C ASN A 24 4.59 -2.94 23.33
N GLY A 25 5.83 -3.11 23.77
CA GLY A 25 6.82 -3.83 22.99
C GLY A 25 6.53 -5.33 22.79
N GLN A 26 5.74 -5.96 23.68
CA GLN A 26 5.30 -7.35 23.50
C GLN A 26 4.17 -7.43 22.48
N VAL A 27 3.19 -6.52 22.57
CA VAL A 27 2.07 -6.42 21.63
C VAL A 27 2.60 -6.11 20.23
N ASP A 28 3.51 -5.16 20.11
CA ASP A 28 4.11 -4.77 18.83
C ASP A 28 4.82 -5.94 18.14
N ARG A 29 5.63 -6.69 18.91
CA ARG A 29 6.30 -7.89 18.38
C ARG A 29 5.31 -8.98 17.97
N ALA A 30 4.23 -9.17 18.73
CA ALA A 30 3.20 -10.14 18.40
C ALA A 30 2.46 -9.76 17.10
N ILE A 31 2.10 -8.49 16.94
CA ILE A 31 1.48 -7.98 15.71
C ILE A 31 2.42 -8.17 14.51
N ALA A 32 3.67 -7.75 14.64
CA ALA A 32 4.67 -7.89 13.57
C ALA A 32 4.87 -9.36 13.17
N ALA A 33 4.98 -10.28 14.16
CA ALA A 33 5.12 -11.71 13.90
C ALA A 33 3.88 -12.29 13.22
N ALA A 34 2.67 -11.92 13.65
CA ALA A 34 1.42 -12.37 13.05
C ALA A 34 1.30 -11.86 11.60
N THR A 35 1.61 -10.59 11.34
CA THR A 35 1.62 -10.02 9.99
C THR A 35 2.58 -10.76 9.08
N ALA A 36 3.82 -10.97 9.52
CA ALA A 36 4.83 -11.71 8.76
C ALA A 36 4.42 -13.17 8.50
N ALA A 37 3.76 -13.82 9.46
CA ALA A 37 3.25 -15.18 9.28
C ALA A 37 2.13 -15.24 8.22
N ILE A 38 1.21 -14.27 8.20
CA ILE A 38 0.15 -14.16 7.21
C ILE A 38 0.76 -13.96 5.82
N GLU A 39 1.65 -12.99 5.67
CA GLU A 39 2.32 -12.70 4.39
C GLU A 39 3.15 -13.88 3.89
N GLY A 40 3.92 -14.50 4.78
CA GLY A 40 4.72 -15.69 4.44
C GLY A 40 3.88 -16.90 4.05
N ARG A 41 2.71 -17.09 4.67
CA ARG A 41 1.78 -18.19 4.35
C ARG A 41 1.07 -18.00 3.02
N LEU A 42 0.69 -16.75 2.71
CA LEU A 42 -0.13 -16.42 1.54
C LEU A 42 0.70 -15.88 0.37
N HIS A 43 1.98 -15.60 0.57
CA HIS A 43 2.89 -15.00 -0.42
C HIS A 43 2.32 -13.73 -1.04
N ARG A 44 1.62 -12.91 -0.24
CA ARG A 44 0.97 -11.71 -0.73
C ARG A 44 0.89 -10.63 0.36
N ARG A 45 0.88 -9.34 -0.08
CA ARG A 45 0.68 -8.17 0.77
C ARG A 45 -0.73 -7.66 0.61
N PHE A 46 -1.41 -7.37 1.73
CA PHE A 46 -2.80 -6.91 1.73
C PHE A 46 -2.93 -5.39 1.81
N TYR A 47 -1.89 -4.70 2.27
CA TYR A 47 -1.86 -3.24 2.33
C TYR A 47 -1.43 -2.64 0.98
N PRO A 48 -1.92 -1.42 0.65
CA PRO A 48 -1.49 -0.73 -0.56
C PRO A 48 -0.05 -0.22 -0.41
N TRP A 49 0.77 -0.47 -1.42
CA TRP A 49 2.12 0.05 -1.51
C TRP A 49 2.42 0.50 -2.93
N THR A 50 3.21 1.54 -3.09
CA THR A 50 3.62 2.07 -4.39
C THR A 50 4.94 1.45 -4.81
N GLY A 51 5.03 0.98 -6.04
CA GLY A 51 6.27 0.41 -6.53
C GLY A 51 6.23 -0.02 -7.98
N THR A 52 7.38 -0.46 -8.47
CA THR A 52 7.57 -0.96 -9.82
C THR A 52 7.76 -2.47 -9.79
N ARG A 53 7.01 -3.18 -10.62
CA ARG A 53 7.13 -4.62 -10.83
C ARG A 53 7.50 -4.92 -12.27
N TYR A 54 8.23 -6.00 -12.44
CA TYR A 54 8.72 -6.47 -13.73
C TYR A 54 8.11 -7.82 -14.04
N PHE A 55 7.65 -7.99 -15.27
CA PHE A 55 7.03 -9.22 -15.73
C PHE A 55 7.66 -9.63 -17.05
N ASP A 56 7.67 -10.94 -17.29
CA ASP A 56 8.02 -11.47 -18.58
C ASP A 56 6.89 -11.22 -19.57
N TRP A 57 7.20 -10.94 -20.81
CA TRP A 57 6.13 -10.78 -21.79
C TRP A 57 5.40 -12.12 -22.01
N PRO A 58 4.08 -12.11 -22.25
CA PRO A 58 3.32 -13.33 -22.46
C PRO A 58 3.83 -14.09 -23.69
N ASN A 59 4.25 -15.34 -23.46
CA ASN A 59 4.70 -16.20 -24.55
C ASN A 59 3.52 -16.66 -25.42
N GLY A 60 3.52 -16.29 -26.70
CA GLY A 60 2.45 -16.60 -27.65
C GLY A 60 2.18 -18.09 -27.92
N GLN A 61 3.08 -18.98 -27.51
CA GLN A 61 2.88 -20.44 -27.66
C GLN A 61 1.98 -21.04 -26.58
N ARG A 62 1.91 -20.42 -25.40
CA ARG A 62 1.17 -20.93 -24.23
C ARG A 62 0.17 -19.93 -23.65
N ALA A 63 0.23 -18.68 -24.03
CA ALA A 63 -0.62 -17.61 -23.53
C ALA A 63 -1.09 -16.74 -24.71
N ARG A 64 -2.13 -15.98 -24.47
CA ARG A 64 -2.56 -14.92 -25.38
C ARG A 64 -1.56 -13.78 -25.30
N PRO A 65 -0.86 -13.39 -26.37
CA PRO A 65 0.25 -12.42 -26.32
C PRO A 65 -0.17 -11.01 -25.88
N TRP A 66 -1.44 -10.71 -25.97
CA TRP A 66 -2.05 -9.47 -25.55
C TRP A 66 -2.52 -9.46 -24.08
N ARG A 67 -2.33 -10.55 -23.34
CA ARG A 67 -2.80 -10.72 -21.95
C ARG A 67 -1.63 -11.01 -21.02
N LEU A 68 -1.36 -10.07 -20.12
CA LEU A 68 -0.42 -10.24 -19.03
C LEU A 68 -1.16 -10.64 -17.76
N ARG A 69 -0.80 -11.74 -17.13
CA ARG A 69 -1.25 -12.13 -15.79
C ARG A 69 -0.28 -11.57 -14.76
N LEU A 70 -0.83 -11.06 -13.66
CA LEU A 70 -0.06 -10.46 -12.58
C LEU A 70 0.18 -11.44 -11.42
N ASP A 71 -0.33 -12.69 -11.55
CA ASP A 71 -0.24 -13.76 -10.57
C ASP A 71 -0.65 -13.32 -9.14
N ALA A 72 0.28 -13.36 -8.19
CA ALA A 72 0.04 -12.94 -6.82
C ALA A 72 0.20 -11.42 -6.60
N ASP A 73 0.65 -10.70 -7.63
CA ASP A 73 0.83 -9.25 -7.56
C ASP A 73 -0.50 -8.57 -7.94
N GLU A 74 -1.30 -8.28 -6.93
CA GLU A 74 -2.59 -7.63 -7.10
C GLU A 74 -2.40 -6.13 -7.31
N LEU A 75 -2.88 -5.64 -8.44
CA LEU A 75 -2.72 -4.27 -8.87
C LEU A 75 -3.97 -3.46 -8.48
N ILE A 76 -3.77 -2.32 -7.83
CA ILE A 76 -4.85 -1.39 -7.48
C ILE A 76 -4.97 -0.30 -8.55
N SER A 77 -3.85 0.28 -8.97
CA SER A 77 -3.82 1.29 -10.02
C SER A 77 -2.50 1.29 -10.77
N VAL A 78 -2.53 1.72 -12.03
CA VAL A 78 -1.34 1.89 -12.88
C VAL A 78 -0.98 3.36 -12.94
N THR A 79 0.28 3.69 -12.67
CA THR A 79 0.86 5.01 -12.92
C THR A 79 1.60 5.03 -14.25
N ALA A 80 2.32 3.95 -14.56
CA ALA A 80 3.03 3.79 -15.83
C ALA A 80 3.09 2.31 -16.22
N LEU A 81 2.94 2.05 -17.50
CA LEU A 81 3.09 0.73 -18.13
C LEU A 81 4.02 0.88 -19.33
N SER A 82 5.00 0.00 -19.42
CA SER A 82 5.88 -0.08 -20.60
C SER A 82 6.23 -1.54 -20.92
N SER A 83 6.58 -1.80 -22.19
CA SER A 83 7.10 -3.10 -22.66
C SER A 83 8.21 -2.85 -23.67
N GLY A 84 9.32 -3.55 -23.54
CA GLY A 84 10.50 -3.33 -24.38
C GLY A 84 11.05 -1.90 -24.31
N GLY A 85 10.82 -1.17 -23.24
CA GLY A 85 11.17 0.24 -23.10
C GLY A 85 10.19 1.23 -23.74
N VAL A 86 9.14 0.76 -24.40
CA VAL A 86 8.10 1.60 -25.02
C VAL A 86 6.93 1.77 -24.05
N THR A 87 6.53 3.01 -23.80
CA THR A 87 5.37 3.31 -22.94
C THR A 87 4.08 2.90 -23.63
N ILE A 88 3.19 2.24 -22.89
CA ILE A 88 1.84 1.89 -23.32
C ILE A 88 0.87 2.87 -22.66
N ALA A 89 0.10 3.61 -23.47
CA ALA A 89 -0.81 4.62 -22.96
C ALA A 89 -2.00 3.98 -22.21
N PRO A 90 -2.62 4.68 -21.24
CA PRO A 90 -3.78 4.16 -20.51
C PRO A 90 -5.00 3.84 -21.41
N THR A 91 -5.08 4.41 -22.60
CA THR A 91 -6.10 4.14 -23.61
C THR A 91 -5.89 2.82 -24.34
N ASP A 92 -4.69 2.25 -24.27
CA ASP A 92 -4.27 1.12 -25.10
C ASP A 92 -4.33 -0.22 -24.34
N TYR A 93 -4.87 -0.21 -23.12
CA TYR A 93 -5.02 -1.44 -22.31
C TYR A 93 -6.23 -1.40 -21.40
N PHE A 94 -6.68 -2.57 -21.02
CA PHE A 94 -7.74 -2.78 -20.03
C PHE A 94 -7.21 -3.49 -18.79
N LEU A 95 -7.65 -3.05 -17.62
CA LEU A 95 -7.43 -3.73 -16.36
C LEU A 95 -8.58 -4.71 -16.07
N ARG A 96 -8.26 -5.90 -15.57
CA ARG A 96 -9.25 -6.94 -15.27
C ARG A 96 -9.12 -7.44 -13.83
N PRO A 97 -10.27 -7.74 -13.17
CA PRO A 97 -11.66 -7.69 -13.64
C PRO A 97 -12.17 -6.26 -13.87
N TYR A 98 -13.16 -6.07 -14.71
CA TYR A 98 -13.76 -4.73 -14.96
C TYR A 98 -14.50 -4.15 -13.75
N GLY A 99 -14.85 -4.97 -12.78
CA GLY A 99 -15.57 -4.53 -11.57
C GLY A 99 -14.73 -3.71 -10.58
N GLY A 100 -13.47 -3.45 -10.88
CA GLY A 100 -12.56 -2.67 -10.05
C GLY A 100 -11.42 -3.50 -9.44
N PRO A 101 -10.54 -2.84 -8.67
CA PRO A 101 -9.42 -3.49 -8.03
C PRO A 101 -9.85 -4.51 -6.94
N PRO A 102 -9.01 -5.49 -6.62
CA PRO A 102 -7.67 -5.66 -7.17
C PRO A 102 -7.69 -6.28 -8.57
N TYR A 103 -6.87 -5.73 -9.46
CA TYR A 103 -6.71 -6.26 -10.82
C TYR A 103 -5.66 -7.38 -10.82
N ASN A 104 -5.96 -8.46 -11.53
CA ASN A 104 -5.08 -9.63 -11.62
C ASN A 104 -4.46 -9.82 -13.01
N ARG A 105 -4.79 -8.95 -13.96
CA ARG A 105 -4.23 -8.97 -15.30
C ARG A 105 -4.42 -7.65 -16.03
N VAL A 106 -3.54 -7.43 -17.00
CA VAL A 106 -3.60 -6.34 -17.97
C VAL A 106 -3.82 -6.94 -19.35
N GLU A 107 -4.72 -6.39 -20.12
CA GLU A 107 -5.02 -6.82 -21.50
C GLU A 107 -4.81 -5.63 -22.43
N ILE A 108 -3.98 -5.79 -23.47
CA ILE A 108 -3.83 -4.77 -24.52
C ILE A 108 -5.16 -4.64 -25.25
N ASP A 109 -5.54 -3.40 -25.57
CA ASP A 109 -6.65 -3.13 -26.47
C ASP A 109 -6.25 -3.57 -27.88
N LEU A 110 -7.00 -4.51 -28.44
CA LEU A 110 -6.70 -5.08 -29.76
C LEU A 110 -7.00 -4.10 -30.89
N ASP A 111 -7.70 -3.00 -30.61
CA ASP A 111 -7.91 -1.91 -31.56
C ASP A 111 -6.75 -0.91 -31.57
N SER A 112 -5.82 -1.02 -30.58
CA SER A 112 -4.62 -0.19 -30.51
C SER A 112 -3.45 -0.82 -31.25
N SER A 113 -2.39 -0.05 -31.46
CA SER A 113 -1.12 -0.53 -32.00
C SER A 113 -0.15 -1.05 -30.91
N ALA A 114 -0.55 -0.96 -29.64
CA ALA A 114 0.28 -1.40 -28.52
C ALA A 114 0.42 -2.93 -28.50
N VAL A 115 1.58 -3.38 -28.05
CA VAL A 115 1.87 -4.81 -27.90
C VAL A 115 2.76 -5.05 -26.68
N PHE A 116 2.66 -6.21 -26.07
CA PHE A 116 3.69 -6.69 -25.16
C PHE A 116 4.83 -7.29 -25.97
N GLY A 117 6.06 -7.01 -25.59
CA GLY A 117 7.26 -7.42 -26.30
C GLY A 117 8.03 -6.21 -26.86
N GLY A 118 9.05 -6.46 -27.65
CA GLY A 118 9.86 -5.41 -28.26
C GLY A 118 11.23 -5.21 -27.62
N GLY A 119 11.49 -5.80 -26.45
CA GLY A 119 12.82 -5.86 -25.86
C GLY A 119 13.72 -6.91 -26.50
N SER A 120 14.99 -6.90 -26.11
CA SER A 120 15.98 -7.90 -26.59
C SER A 120 15.76 -9.31 -26.01
N THR A 121 15.01 -9.41 -24.92
CA THR A 121 14.69 -10.65 -24.22
C THR A 121 13.25 -10.59 -23.69
N HIS A 122 12.60 -11.74 -23.53
CA HIS A 122 11.26 -11.81 -22.97
C HIS A 122 11.23 -11.62 -21.44
N GLN A 123 12.38 -11.77 -20.79
CA GLN A 123 12.49 -11.69 -19.34
C GLN A 123 12.48 -10.24 -18.89
N ARG A 124 11.60 -9.93 -17.92
CA ARG A 124 11.45 -8.60 -17.33
C ARG A 124 11.18 -7.48 -18.33
N ASP A 125 10.61 -7.81 -19.48
CA ASP A 125 10.36 -6.86 -20.56
C ASP A 125 9.21 -5.91 -20.25
N VAL A 126 8.19 -6.38 -19.52
CA VAL A 126 7.06 -5.55 -19.12
C VAL A 126 7.31 -4.95 -17.74
N THR A 127 7.18 -3.64 -17.68
CA THR A 127 7.35 -2.86 -16.43
C THR A 127 6.05 -2.17 -16.08
N ILE A 128 5.58 -2.37 -14.87
CA ILE A 128 4.38 -1.72 -14.33
C ILE A 128 4.75 -0.96 -13.06
N THR A 129 4.56 0.34 -13.07
CA THR A 129 4.64 1.19 -11.88
C THR A 129 3.23 1.56 -11.46
N GLY A 130 2.92 1.42 -10.18
CA GLY A 130 1.58 1.69 -9.68
C GLY A 130 1.42 1.40 -8.20
N VAL A 131 0.17 1.34 -7.77
CA VAL A 131 -0.20 0.93 -6.41
C VAL A 131 -0.58 -0.55 -6.44
N TRP A 132 0.05 -1.32 -5.60
CA TRP A 132 -0.11 -2.76 -5.46
C TRP A 132 -0.71 -3.10 -4.10
N GLY A 133 -1.44 -4.17 -3.98
CA GLY A 133 -2.07 -4.66 -2.77
C GLY A 133 -3.46 -5.23 -3.03
N TYR A 134 -4.09 -5.73 -1.98
CA TYR A 134 -5.41 -6.35 -2.11
C TYR A 134 -6.56 -5.33 -2.02
N ARG A 135 -6.44 -4.37 -1.11
CA ARG A 135 -7.45 -3.34 -0.85
C ARG A 135 -6.81 -1.98 -0.67
N ASN A 136 -7.54 -0.96 -1.08
CA ASN A 136 -7.19 0.44 -0.85
C ASN A 136 -8.39 1.17 -0.25
N ASP A 137 -8.99 0.58 0.78
CA ASP A 137 -10.07 1.23 1.53
C ASP A 137 -9.44 2.33 2.40
N GLU A 138 -9.94 3.52 2.23
CA GLU A 138 -9.49 4.70 2.95
C GLU A 138 -10.66 5.29 3.73
N SER A 139 -10.39 5.70 4.97
CA SER A 139 -11.33 6.43 5.80
C SER A 139 -10.71 7.75 6.24
N PRO A 140 -11.46 8.84 6.30
CA PRO A 140 -10.95 10.09 6.85
C PRO A 140 -10.42 9.89 8.27
N ALA A 141 -9.19 10.33 8.52
CA ALA A 141 -8.53 10.20 9.82
C ALA A 141 -8.42 11.54 10.58
N GLY A 142 -8.88 12.63 9.98
CA GLY A 142 -8.80 13.99 10.52
C GLY A 142 -8.07 14.93 9.57
N ALA A 143 -7.68 16.07 10.08
CA ALA A 143 -6.92 17.08 9.34
C ALA A 143 -5.56 17.28 9.99
N LEU A 144 -4.58 17.69 9.20
CA LEU A 144 -3.28 18.14 9.70
C LEU A 144 -3.48 19.42 10.52
N ALA A 145 -2.76 19.55 11.63
CA ALA A 145 -2.75 20.77 12.43
C ALA A 145 -1.88 21.87 11.79
N GLU A 146 -0.88 21.45 11.02
CA GLU A 146 0.00 22.32 10.27
C GLU A 146 0.42 21.70 8.92
N ALA A 147 1.08 22.48 8.08
CA ALA A 147 1.61 21.98 6.81
C ALA A 147 2.88 21.17 7.07
N LEU A 148 2.98 19.97 6.48
CA LEU A 148 4.17 19.12 6.56
C LEU A 148 5.22 19.56 5.55
N ASP A 149 6.46 19.53 5.96
CA ASP A 149 7.61 19.61 5.06
C ASP A 149 8.20 18.20 4.76
N ALA A 150 9.14 18.13 3.81
CA ALA A 150 9.72 16.86 3.36
C ALA A 150 10.68 16.21 4.38
N SER A 151 11.02 16.88 5.46
CA SER A 151 11.96 16.42 6.49
C SER A 151 11.27 16.02 7.79
N GLU A 152 10.00 16.29 7.90
CA GLU A 152 9.21 16.03 9.10
C GLU A 152 8.97 14.54 9.33
N THR A 153 9.30 14.07 10.52
CA THR A 153 9.03 12.69 10.98
C THR A 153 7.93 12.63 12.03
N ALA A 154 7.42 13.80 12.45
CA ALA A 154 6.32 13.97 13.37
C ALA A 154 5.15 14.62 12.63
N VAL A 155 3.96 14.06 12.76
CA VAL A 155 2.75 14.56 12.09
C VAL A 155 1.77 15.03 13.15
N ASP A 156 1.52 16.32 13.19
CA ASP A 156 0.54 16.91 14.10
C ASP A 156 -0.86 16.94 13.46
N VAL A 157 -1.82 16.34 14.12
CA VAL A 157 -3.21 16.25 13.65
C VAL A 157 -4.16 16.91 14.64
N THR A 158 -5.25 17.46 14.13
CA THR A 158 -6.27 18.14 14.94
C THR A 158 -7.08 17.17 15.80
N ASP A 159 -7.18 15.90 15.39
CA ASP A 159 -7.87 14.84 16.14
C ASP A 159 -7.17 13.50 15.89
N SER A 160 -6.77 12.87 16.96
CA SER A 160 -6.06 11.58 16.92
C SER A 160 -6.90 10.39 17.38
N ALA A 161 -8.19 10.58 17.64
CA ALA A 161 -9.05 9.54 18.23
C ALA A 161 -9.15 8.29 17.35
N THR A 162 -9.14 8.46 16.03
CA THR A 162 -9.25 7.38 15.05
C THR A 162 -7.90 6.81 14.62
N ILE A 163 -6.79 7.42 15.04
CA ILE A 163 -5.43 7.03 14.64
C ILE A 163 -4.80 6.17 15.72
N GLY A 164 -4.35 4.98 15.35
CA GLY A 164 -3.65 4.04 16.23
C GLY A 164 -2.25 3.72 15.74
N VAL A 165 -1.40 3.24 16.64
CA VAL A 165 -0.04 2.78 16.29
C VAL A 165 -0.15 1.53 15.41
N GLY A 166 0.44 1.59 14.23
CA GLY A 166 0.35 0.58 13.18
C GLY A 166 -0.58 0.94 12.03
N HIS A 167 -1.39 2.01 12.14
CA HIS A 167 -2.15 2.50 10.99
C HIS A 167 -1.24 3.02 9.89
N ILE A 168 -1.67 2.84 8.64
CA ILE A 168 -1.08 3.50 7.49
C ILE A 168 -1.87 4.79 7.24
N LEU A 169 -1.23 5.92 7.37
CA LEU A 169 -1.79 7.21 6.98
C LEU A 169 -1.40 7.52 5.55
N ARG A 170 -2.35 8.04 4.77
CA ARG A 170 -2.07 8.63 3.47
C ARG A 170 -2.25 10.14 3.53
N ILE A 171 -1.18 10.86 3.20
CA ILE A 171 -1.17 12.30 3.08
C ILE A 171 -0.80 12.63 1.64
N ASN A 172 -1.72 13.19 0.88
CA ASN A 172 -1.61 13.34 -0.58
C ASN A 172 -1.33 12.00 -1.28
N THR A 173 -0.12 11.79 -1.80
CA THR A 173 0.31 10.57 -2.50
C THR A 173 1.22 9.69 -1.64
N GLU A 174 1.62 10.17 -0.49
CA GLU A 174 2.57 9.51 0.40
C GLU A 174 1.85 8.62 1.42
N ARG A 175 2.43 7.47 1.72
CA ARG A 175 1.91 6.53 2.72
C ARG A 175 2.94 6.31 3.81
N MET A 176 2.50 6.49 5.05
CA MET A 176 3.35 6.45 6.24
C MET A 176 2.72 5.55 7.28
N ILE A 177 3.53 4.77 7.99
CA ILE A 177 3.06 3.98 9.14
C ILE A 177 3.24 4.77 10.44
N VAL A 178 2.21 4.75 11.27
CA VAL A 178 2.26 5.33 12.63
C VAL A 178 3.06 4.39 13.53
N THR A 179 4.24 4.82 13.95
CA THR A 179 5.13 4.05 14.83
C THR A 179 5.00 4.41 16.30
N GLY A 180 4.48 5.60 16.57
CA GLY A 180 4.24 6.11 17.93
C GLY A 180 3.10 7.11 17.95
N LYS A 181 2.51 7.30 19.11
CA LYS A 181 1.44 8.25 19.35
C LYS A 181 1.67 8.91 20.71
N THR A 182 1.71 10.24 20.71
CA THR A 182 1.77 11.04 21.93
C THR A 182 0.58 11.98 21.92
N ALA A 183 -0.30 11.89 22.92
CA ALA A 183 -1.37 12.84 23.11
C ALA A 183 -0.82 14.03 23.92
N THR A 184 -0.97 15.24 23.42
CA THR A 184 -0.70 16.45 24.16
C THR A 184 -2.04 16.99 24.66
N ASP A 185 -2.26 16.96 25.95
CA ASP A 185 -3.46 17.54 26.57
C ASP A 185 -3.27 19.07 26.62
N THR A 186 -4.01 19.78 25.79
CA THR A 186 -4.01 21.26 25.78
C THR A 186 -5.10 21.84 26.68
N GLY A 187 -5.71 21.04 27.57
CA GLY A 187 -6.58 21.49 28.66
C GLY A 187 -7.95 22.04 28.25
N GLN A 188 -8.35 21.97 27.00
CA GLN A 188 -9.64 22.53 26.55
C GLN A 188 -10.41 21.73 25.51
N ASN A 189 -9.94 20.57 25.06
CA ASN A 189 -10.72 19.56 24.33
C ASN A 189 -9.89 18.30 24.24
N LEU A 190 -10.54 17.14 24.25
CA LEU A 190 -9.93 15.82 24.03
C LEU A 190 -9.41 15.60 22.59
N GLY A 191 -8.94 16.66 21.94
CA GLY A 191 -8.22 16.65 20.67
C GLY A 191 -6.73 16.73 20.99
N GLY A 192 -6.07 15.61 21.14
CA GLY A 192 -4.63 15.59 21.36
C GLY A 192 -3.88 15.80 20.05
N ASN A 193 -2.86 16.64 20.05
CA ASN A 193 -1.86 16.65 18.99
C ASN A 193 -1.19 15.27 18.92
N LEU A 194 -1.09 14.72 17.73
CA LEU A 194 -0.40 13.46 17.47
C LEU A 194 1.01 13.78 17.01
N THR A 195 2.00 13.43 17.79
CA THR A 195 3.36 13.28 17.27
C THR A 195 3.52 11.86 16.78
N ALA A 196 3.33 11.62 15.51
CA ALA A 196 3.58 10.33 14.88
C ALA A 196 4.98 10.33 14.28
N SER A 197 5.84 9.45 14.78
CA SER A 197 7.03 9.09 14.01
C SER A 197 6.57 8.25 12.82
N VAL A 198 6.75 8.77 11.64
CA VAL A 198 6.33 8.11 10.40
C VAL A 198 7.54 7.57 9.64
N ALA A 199 7.40 6.39 9.09
CA ALA A 199 8.35 5.79 8.18
C ALA A 199 7.68 5.51 6.85
N ASP A 200 8.37 5.80 5.76
CA ASP A 200 7.87 5.57 4.41
C ASP A 200 7.54 4.08 4.18
N VAL A 201 6.41 3.82 3.56
CA VAL A 201 5.96 2.48 3.16
C VAL A 201 6.34 2.28 1.70
N THR A 202 7.63 2.01 1.46
CA THR A 202 8.16 1.58 0.16
C THR A 202 8.15 0.07 0.01
#